data_aeae65585ec6ed14c886f110b56632bc
#
_entry.id   aeae65585ec6ed14c886f110b56632bc
#
_cell.length_a   1.000
_cell.length_b   1.000
_cell.length_c   1.000
_cell.angle_alpha   90.00
_cell.angle_beta   90.00
_cell.angle_gamma   90.00
#
_symmetry.space_group_name_H-M   'P 1'
#
loop_
_entity.id
_entity.type
_entity.pdbx_description
1 polymer ?
#
loop_
_entity_poly.entity_id
_entity_poly.type
_entity_poly.pdbx_seq_one_letter_code
_entity_poly.pdbx_strand_id
1 'polypeptide(L)'
;MKKIAIIGGGIIGMTLANYLDTDKFDISLFDDEKNQATKASAGIISPWLSKRRNKKWYQLAKDGAAFFEKMKNDFELTEDVYEKCGTLFLRQKSDLIELEKLAIERKKEAPEMGEIKRLSEEETVALFPLLKPRESLYLSGGARLDGKAYLSSLKKQAQKRGVQFYSERATIARALDKWQVIHEGVTEVVDDLVLCPGPALKELLESIGTQVDVKPQKGQLLSFQTDFETKKWPVLFLEGAADIIPFQHGQILLGATHENEEGWDLSKSQEAFESLTEGVKSYLSDTKLIDFPYHYRVGTRAYSSDFSPFFGPHPDFSSLAFASALGSSGLTTGPYIAYLLAQYFNHPEISWDSSNYQKDIKNYINIEKTGN
;
A
#
# COMPACT_ATOMS: atom_id res chain seq x y z
N MET A 1 4.98 -30.00 10.01
CA MET A 1 4.94 -28.65 9.39
C MET A 1 5.63 -27.69 10.35
N LYS A 2 6.36 -26.69 9.82
CA LYS A 2 6.87 -25.59 10.65
C LYS A 2 5.73 -24.64 10.98
N LYS A 3 5.78 -24.05 12.18
CA LYS A 3 4.83 -22.99 12.54
C LYS A 3 5.39 -21.64 12.15
N ILE A 4 4.62 -20.84 11.44
CA ILE A 4 4.96 -19.46 11.09
C ILE A 4 3.88 -18.50 11.55
N ALA A 5 4.29 -17.47 12.28
CA ALA A 5 3.39 -16.41 12.70
C ALA A 5 3.61 -15.13 11.87
N ILE A 6 2.52 -14.47 11.51
CA ILE A 6 2.50 -13.18 10.85
C ILE A 6 1.88 -12.17 11.80
N ILE A 7 2.57 -11.08 12.14
CA ILE A 7 2.00 -9.99 12.94
C ILE A 7 1.78 -8.79 12.03
N GLY A 8 0.49 -8.40 11.91
CA GLY A 8 0.00 -7.36 11.03
C GLY A 8 -0.73 -7.91 9.81
N GLY A 9 -2.05 -7.74 9.75
CA GLY A 9 -2.96 -8.17 8.67
C GLY A 9 -3.26 -7.08 7.64
N GLY A 10 -2.35 -6.15 7.44
CA GLY A 10 -2.41 -5.17 6.36
C GLY A 10 -2.07 -5.76 4.99
N ILE A 11 -1.76 -4.88 4.01
CA ILE A 11 -1.48 -5.27 2.62
C ILE A 11 -0.38 -6.34 2.50
N ILE A 12 0.67 -6.26 3.32
CA ILE A 12 1.76 -7.22 3.29
C ILE A 12 1.34 -8.54 3.92
N GLY A 13 0.91 -8.53 5.19
CA GLY A 13 0.64 -9.76 5.92
C GLY A 13 -0.49 -10.58 5.33
N MET A 14 -1.55 -9.93 4.83
CA MET A 14 -2.66 -10.62 4.19
C MET A 14 -2.25 -11.24 2.85
N THR A 15 -1.41 -10.55 2.07
CA THR A 15 -0.86 -11.10 0.82
C THR A 15 0.10 -12.25 1.10
N LEU A 16 1.00 -12.08 2.09
CA LEU A 16 1.95 -13.09 2.51
C LEU A 16 1.25 -14.39 2.95
N ALA A 17 0.22 -14.29 3.79
CA ALA A 17 -0.56 -15.43 4.26
C ALA A 17 -1.17 -16.25 3.11
N ASN A 18 -1.42 -15.61 1.97
CA ASN A 18 -1.95 -16.28 0.77
C ASN A 18 -0.87 -16.84 -0.16
N TYR A 19 0.38 -16.39 -0.07
CA TYR A 19 1.48 -16.93 -0.87
C TYR A 19 2.37 -17.94 -0.13
N LEU A 20 2.28 -18.00 1.20
CA LEU A 20 2.96 -19.06 1.96
C LEU A 20 2.36 -20.44 1.62
N ASP A 21 3.24 -21.44 1.54
CA ASP A 21 2.90 -22.83 1.23
C ASP A 21 2.29 -23.52 2.47
N THR A 22 0.98 -23.77 2.45
CA THR A 22 0.26 -24.41 3.56
C THR A 22 0.58 -25.91 3.71
N ASP A 23 1.28 -26.52 2.77
CA ASP A 23 1.80 -27.89 2.93
C ASP A 23 3.11 -27.88 3.75
N LYS A 24 3.81 -26.76 3.80
CA LYS A 24 5.06 -26.58 4.56
C LYS A 24 4.84 -25.93 5.92
N PHE A 25 3.87 -25.00 6.00
CA PHE A 25 3.66 -24.14 7.16
C PHE A 25 2.26 -24.26 7.77
N ASP A 26 2.21 -24.35 9.09
CA ASP A 26 1.03 -24.01 9.90
C ASP A 26 1.07 -22.52 10.18
N ILE A 27 0.12 -21.75 9.62
CA ILE A 27 0.18 -20.30 9.51
C ILE A 27 -0.82 -19.65 10.48
N SER A 28 -0.32 -18.80 11.38
CA SER A 28 -1.13 -17.94 12.25
C SER A 28 -0.92 -16.47 11.89
N LEU A 29 -2.01 -15.70 11.79
CA LEU A 29 -1.97 -14.26 11.55
C LEU A 29 -2.66 -13.50 12.67
N PHE A 30 -1.96 -12.52 13.25
CA PHE A 30 -2.41 -11.69 14.37
C PHE A 30 -2.59 -10.24 13.91
N ASP A 31 -3.79 -9.67 14.06
CA ASP A 31 -4.09 -8.27 13.73
C ASP A 31 -5.34 -7.81 14.46
N ASP A 32 -5.25 -6.73 15.23
CA ASP A 32 -6.40 -6.13 15.94
C ASP A 32 -7.32 -5.30 15.02
N GLU A 33 -7.00 -5.27 13.73
CA GLU A 33 -7.71 -4.57 12.67
C GLU A 33 -7.85 -3.04 12.85
N LYS A 34 -7.12 -2.47 13.80
CA LYS A 34 -7.13 -1.03 14.07
C LYS A 34 -6.09 -0.29 13.23
N ASN A 35 -6.37 0.97 12.92
CA ASN A 35 -5.43 1.90 12.28
C ASN A 35 -4.84 1.45 10.93
N GLN A 36 -5.41 0.45 10.29
CA GLN A 36 -4.89 -0.13 9.05
C GLN A 36 -4.85 0.89 7.91
N ALA A 37 -3.64 1.31 7.52
CA ALA A 37 -3.44 2.18 6.36
C ALA A 37 -4.05 1.60 5.07
N THR A 38 -4.05 0.29 4.92
CA THR A 38 -4.63 -0.41 3.77
C THR A 38 -6.13 -0.13 3.60
N LYS A 39 -6.91 -0.24 4.69
CA LYS A 39 -8.36 0.03 4.67
C LYS A 39 -8.69 1.49 4.39
N ALA A 40 -7.81 2.40 4.81
CA ALA A 40 -8.00 3.85 4.67
C ALA A 40 -7.38 4.44 3.39
N SER A 41 -6.70 3.64 2.57
CA SER A 41 -5.92 4.10 1.44
C SER A 41 -6.74 4.65 0.28
N ALA A 42 -6.09 5.48 -0.55
CA ALA A 42 -6.65 5.99 -1.80
C ALA A 42 -6.78 4.93 -2.90
N GLY A 43 -5.95 3.91 -2.87
CA GLY A 43 -6.05 2.79 -3.81
C GLY A 43 -5.36 2.97 -5.16
N ILE A 44 -4.58 4.01 -5.36
CA ILE A 44 -4.01 4.33 -6.67
C ILE A 44 -2.83 3.42 -7.01
N ILE A 45 -2.87 2.79 -8.19
CA ILE A 45 -1.77 2.00 -8.75
C ILE A 45 -1.34 2.63 -10.08
N SER A 46 -0.43 3.58 -10.02
CA SER A 46 0.12 4.27 -11.21
C SER A 46 1.45 4.97 -10.85
N PRO A 47 2.52 4.22 -10.55
CA PRO A 47 3.76 4.79 -10.02
C PRO A 47 4.66 5.44 -11.08
N TRP A 48 4.40 5.18 -12.36
CA TRP A 48 5.37 5.39 -13.44
C TRP A 48 5.77 6.85 -13.67
N LEU A 49 4.90 7.82 -13.39
CA LEU A 49 5.22 9.24 -13.57
C LEU A 49 5.65 9.96 -12.29
N SER A 50 5.97 9.19 -11.24
CA SER A 50 6.53 9.77 -10.02
C SER A 50 7.85 10.50 -10.29
N LYS A 51 7.98 11.71 -9.73
CA LYS A 51 9.20 12.53 -9.78
C LYS A 51 10.19 12.20 -8.65
N ARG A 52 9.96 11.13 -7.85
CA ARG A 52 10.90 10.72 -6.80
C ARG A 52 12.25 10.33 -7.40
N ARG A 53 13.34 10.82 -6.77
CA ARG A 53 14.72 10.55 -7.22
C ARG A 53 15.26 9.19 -6.79
N ASN A 54 14.60 8.49 -5.88
CA ASN A 54 15.02 7.18 -5.39
C ASN A 54 14.77 6.10 -6.46
N LYS A 55 15.82 5.67 -7.15
CA LYS A 55 15.75 4.68 -8.22
C LYS A 55 15.32 3.31 -7.72
N LYS A 56 15.75 2.89 -6.52
CA LYS A 56 15.39 1.60 -5.92
C LYS A 56 13.91 1.57 -5.57
N TRP A 57 13.39 2.66 -4.99
CA TRP A 57 11.96 2.80 -4.77
C TRP A 57 11.17 2.73 -6.09
N TYR A 58 11.66 3.41 -7.15
CA TYR A 58 11.00 3.38 -8.45
C TYR A 58 10.97 1.98 -9.05
N GLN A 59 12.09 1.24 -8.96
CA GLN A 59 12.16 -0.14 -9.43
C GLN A 59 11.16 -1.03 -8.67
N LEU A 60 11.10 -0.92 -7.33
CA LEU A 60 10.14 -1.63 -6.51
C LEU A 60 8.69 -1.29 -6.87
N ALA A 61 8.39 -0.01 -7.07
CA ALA A 61 7.03 0.44 -7.39
C ALA A 61 6.60 0.00 -8.80
N LYS A 62 7.52 0.02 -9.77
CA LYS A 62 7.31 -0.46 -11.14
C LYS A 62 7.02 -1.97 -11.13
N ASP A 63 7.89 -2.76 -10.52
CA ASP A 63 7.72 -4.23 -10.47
C ASP A 63 6.49 -4.61 -9.63
N GLY A 64 6.18 -3.83 -8.57
CA GLY A 64 4.95 -3.96 -7.81
C GLY A 64 3.69 -3.72 -8.67
N ALA A 65 3.70 -2.69 -9.52
CA ALA A 65 2.58 -2.45 -10.44
C ALA A 65 2.44 -3.57 -11.49
N ALA A 66 3.55 -4.07 -12.05
CA ALA A 66 3.54 -5.18 -12.98
C ALA A 66 3.03 -6.49 -12.31
N PHE A 67 3.32 -6.68 -11.03
CA PHE A 67 2.91 -7.86 -10.27
C PHE A 67 1.39 -8.01 -10.13
N PHE A 68 0.62 -6.93 -10.25
CA PHE A 68 -0.84 -6.97 -10.13
C PHE A 68 -1.53 -7.90 -11.14
N GLU A 69 -0.97 -8.09 -12.33
CA GLU A 69 -1.53 -9.05 -13.30
C GLU A 69 -1.47 -10.48 -12.78
N LYS A 70 -0.31 -10.86 -12.22
CA LYS A 70 -0.16 -12.18 -11.56
C LYS A 70 -1.11 -12.29 -10.37
N MET A 71 -1.11 -11.29 -9.49
CA MET A 71 -1.90 -11.31 -8.27
C MET A 71 -3.41 -11.34 -8.55
N LYS A 72 -3.87 -10.61 -9.58
CA LYS A 72 -5.27 -10.65 -10.02
C LYS A 72 -5.70 -12.06 -10.39
N ASN A 73 -4.85 -12.79 -11.13
CA ASN A 73 -5.14 -14.16 -11.55
C ASN A 73 -5.01 -15.16 -10.38
N ASP A 74 -3.95 -15.05 -9.56
CA ASP A 74 -3.71 -15.96 -8.44
C ASP A 74 -4.85 -15.90 -7.40
N PHE A 75 -5.43 -14.72 -7.19
CA PHE A 75 -6.47 -14.48 -6.17
C PHE A 75 -7.85 -14.23 -6.77
N GLU A 76 -8.04 -14.40 -8.06
CA GLU A 76 -9.31 -14.18 -8.76
C GLU A 76 -9.98 -12.85 -8.37
N LEU A 77 -9.17 -11.75 -8.35
CA LEU A 77 -9.65 -10.44 -7.92
C LEU A 77 -10.69 -9.90 -8.89
N THR A 78 -11.88 -9.59 -8.35
CA THR A 78 -12.96 -8.96 -9.12
C THR A 78 -12.69 -7.47 -9.37
N GLU A 79 -13.43 -6.86 -10.30
CA GLU A 79 -13.31 -5.43 -10.61
C GLU A 79 -13.66 -4.51 -9.42
N ASP A 80 -14.46 -4.98 -8.46
CA ASP A 80 -14.74 -4.26 -7.21
C ASP A 80 -13.50 -4.19 -6.29
N VAL A 81 -12.58 -5.13 -6.42
CA VAL A 81 -11.35 -5.19 -5.64
C VAL A 81 -10.21 -4.49 -6.38
N TYR A 82 -9.96 -4.86 -7.63
CA TYR A 82 -8.89 -4.30 -8.46
C TYR A 82 -9.36 -4.09 -9.89
N GLU A 83 -9.21 -2.87 -10.39
CA GLU A 83 -9.63 -2.52 -11.74
C GLU A 83 -8.60 -1.63 -12.44
N LYS A 84 -8.23 -2.01 -13.67
CA LYS A 84 -7.50 -1.14 -14.59
C LYS A 84 -8.48 -0.16 -15.25
N CYS A 85 -8.65 0.99 -14.62
CA CYS A 85 -9.56 2.05 -15.07
C CYS A 85 -8.83 3.17 -15.83
N GLY A 86 -7.51 3.13 -15.89
CA GLY A 86 -6.69 4.22 -16.41
C GLY A 86 -6.44 5.32 -15.39
N THR A 87 -5.48 6.19 -15.72
CA THR A 87 -5.20 7.41 -14.94
C THR A 87 -5.08 8.61 -15.85
N LEU A 88 -5.61 9.76 -15.39
CA LEU A 88 -5.48 11.07 -16.04
C LEU A 88 -4.57 11.97 -15.20
N PHE A 89 -3.57 12.54 -15.84
CA PHE A 89 -2.71 13.56 -15.23
C PHE A 89 -3.14 14.94 -15.75
N LEU A 90 -3.61 15.76 -14.83
CA LEU A 90 -4.06 17.12 -15.11
C LEU A 90 -2.95 18.10 -14.70
N ARG A 91 -2.29 18.68 -15.69
CA ARG A 91 -1.15 19.60 -15.51
C ARG A 91 -1.28 20.76 -16.48
N GLN A 92 -0.45 21.77 -16.32
CA GLN A 92 -0.32 22.82 -17.34
C GLN A 92 0.27 22.23 -18.63
N LYS A 93 0.02 22.86 -19.76
CA LYS A 93 0.41 22.37 -21.09
C LYS A 93 1.89 22.06 -21.23
N SER A 94 2.76 22.91 -20.69
CA SER A 94 4.21 22.68 -20.68
C SER A 94 4.60 21.39 -19.94
N ASP A 95 3.99 21.18 -18.77
CA ASP A 95 4.28 20.03 -17.90
C ASP A 95 3.71 18.72 -18.47
N LEU A 96 2.58 18.79 -19.20
CA LEU A 96 2.04 17.63 -19.91
C LEU A 96 3.00 17.13 -21.00
N ILE A 97 3.68 18.05 -21.72
CA ILE A 97 4.66 17.69 -22.75
C ILE A 97 5.85 16.94 -22.11
N GLU A 98 6.33 17.42 -20.97
CA GLU A 98 7.44 16.77 -20.25
C GLU A 98 7.02 15.42 -19.67
N LEU A 99 5.82 15.32 -19.10
CA LEU A 99 5.28 14.06 -18.59
C LEU A 99 5.08 13.03 -19.70
N GLU A 100 4.60 13.44 -20.88
CA GLU A 100 4.43 12.56 -22.02
C GLU A 100 5.79 11.99 -22.49
N LYS A 101 6.81 12.83 -22.61
CA LYS A 101 8.19 12.37 -22.93
C LYS A 101 8.69 11.37 -21.91
N LEU A 102 8.51 11.67 -20.61
CA LEU A 102 8.89 10.77 -19.51
C LEU A 102 8.12 9.45 -19.58
N ALA A 103 6.81 9.50 -19.86
CA ALA A 103 5.96 8.32 -20.02
C ALA A 103 6.45 7.41 -21.15
N ILE A 104 6.74 7.99 -22.33
CA ILE A 104 7.25 7.26 -23.50
C ILE A 104 8.60 6.59 -23.19
N GLU A 105 9.49 7.27 -22.46
CA GLU A 105 10.77 6.72 -22.06
C GLU A 105 10.58 5.54 -21.10
N ARG A 106 9.80 5.73 -20.03
CA ARG A 106 9.58 4.72 -18.99
C ARG A 106 8.79 3.52 -19.47
N LYS A 107 7.92 3.69 -20.44
CA LYS A 107 7.15 2.58 -21.04
C LYS A 107 8.04 1.49 -21.63
N LYS A 108 9.26 1.81 -22.06
CA LYS A 108 10.21 0.82 -22.59
C LYS A 108 10.56 -0.27 -21.57
N GLU A 109 10.53 0.08 -20.28
CA GLU A 109 10.83 -0.82 -19.16
C GLU A 109 9.58 -1.16 -18.32
N ALA A 110 8.43 -0.55 -18.63
CA ALA A 110 7.17 -0.70 -17.92
C ALA A 110 6.00 -0.83 -18.91
N PRO A 111 5.92 -1.93 -19.69
CA PRO A 111 4.87 -2.12 -20.68
C PRO A 111 3.46 -2.17 -20.08
N GLU A 112 3.34 -2.52 -18.80
CA GLU A 112 2.09 -2.53 -18.03
C GLU A 112 1.45 -1.12 -17.89
N MET A 113 2.20 -0.06 -18.14
CA MET A 113 1.69 1.32 -18.24
C MET A 113 0.61 1.46 -19.32
N GLY A 114 0.59 0.56 -20.29
CA GLY A 114 -0.41 0.52 -21.34
C GLY A 114 -0.27 1.63 -22.38
N GLU A 115 -1.40 2.09 -22.93
CA GLU A 115 -1.44 3.20 -23.88
C GLU A 115 -1.13 4.53 -23.19
N ILE A 116 -0.34 5.36 -23.85
CA ILE A 116 -0.06 6.74 -23.45
C ILE A 116 -0.73 7.63 -24.49
N LYS A 117 -1.67 8.47 -24.06
CA LYS A 117 -2.41 9.34 -24.96
C LYS A 117 -2.59 10.72 -24.37
N ARG A 118 -2.21 11.75 -25.11
CA ARG A 118 -2.60 13.11 -24.81
C ARG A 118 -4.03 13.33 -25.29
N LEU A 119 -4.88 13.80 -24.40
CA LEU A 119 -6.29 14.03 -24.65
C LEU A 119 -6.57 15.51 -24.80
N SER A 120 -7.47 15.85 -25.75
CA SER A 120 -8.04 17.19 -25.86
C SER A 120 -8.94 17.52 -24.67
N GLU A 121 -9.40 18.76 -24.60
CA GLU A 121 -10.35 19.20 -23.57
C GLU A 121 -11.65 18.40 -23.64
N GLU A 122 -12.18 18.17 -24.85
CA GLU A 122 -13.43 17.42 -25.08
C GLU A 122 -13.24 15.93 -24.72
N GLU A 123 -12.12 15.32 -25.11
CA GLU A 123 -11.82 13.92 -24.78
C GLU A 123 -11.66 13.73 -23.27
N THR A 124 -11.03 14.68 -22.57
CA THR A 124 -10.85 14.66 -21.11
C THR A 124 -12.20 14.72 -20.39
N VAL A 125 -13.09 15.65 -20.79
CA VAL A 125 -14.43 15.78 -20.21
C VAL A 125 -15.29 14.55 -20.54
N ALA A 126 -15.16 13.97 -21.75
CA ALA A 126 -15.88 12.75 -22.10
C ALA A 126 -15.49 11.55 -21.20
N LEU A 127 -14.23 11.46 -20.76
CA LEU A 127 -13.77 10.42 -19.82
C LEU A 127 -14.13 10.73 -18.37
N PHE A 128 -14.16 12.00 -17.99
CA PHE A 128 -14.48 12.42 -16.62
C PHE A 128 -15.39 13.67 -16.62
N PRO A 129 -16.71 13.49 -16.66
CA PRO A 129 -17.69 14.57 -16.93
C PRO A 129 -17.74 15.69 -15.88
N LEU A 130 -17.20 15.49 -14.68
CA LEU A 130 -17.17 16.52 -13.64
C LEU A 130 -16.06 17.56 -13.84
N LEU A 131 -15.13 17.36 -14.78
CA LEU A 131 -14.02 18.27 -14.99
C LEU A 131 -14.40 19.50 -15.80
N LYS A 132 -13.76 20.63 -15.51
CA LYS A 132 -13.66 21.75 -16.43
C LYS A 132 -12.87 21.31 -17.67
N PRO A 133 -13.20 21.83 -18.86
CA PRO A 133 -12.43 21.54 -20.09
C PRO A 133 -10.94 21.86 -19.91
N ARG A 134 -10.10 20.85 -20.14
CA ARG A 134 -8.62 20.95 -20.12
C ARG A 134 -7.96 19.75 -20.77
N GLU A 135 -6.78 19.96 -21.34
CA GLU A 135 -5.96 18.86 -21.84
C GLU A 135 -5.46 17.98 -20.66
N SER A 136 -5.23 16.69 -20.93
CA SER A 136 -4.69 15.74 -19.96
C SER A 136 -3.77 14.72 -20.61
N LEU A 137 -2.98 14.00 -19.79
CA LEU A 137 -2.24 12.83 -20.22
C LEU A 137 -2.89 11.58 -19.63
N TYR A 138 -3.28 10.67 -20.48
CA TYR A 138 -3.93 9.40 -20.12
C TYR A 138 -2.94 8.24 -20.18
N LEU A 139 -2.95 7.39 -19.15
CA LEU A 139 -2.28 6.10 -19.12
C LEU A 139 -3.31 4.99 -18.91
N SER A 140 -3.47 4.10 -19.87
CA SER A 140 -4.51 3.05 -19.80
C SER A 140 -4.21 1.96 -18.76
N GLY A 141 -2.94 1.76 -18.41
CA GLY A 141 -2.52 0.78 -17.40
C GLY A 141 -2.72 1.22 -15.95
N GLY A 142 -3.07 2.49 -15.71
CA GLY A 142 -3.41 2.96 -14.39
C GLY A 142 -4.58 2.19 -13.78
N ALA A 143 -4.53 1.94 -12.48
CA ALA A 143 -5.51 1.11 -11.81
C ALA A 143 -5.89 1.64 -10.43
N ARG A 144 -6.95 1.08 -9.88
CA ARG A 144 -7.39 1.29 -8.50
C ARG A 144 -7.54 -0.04 -7.77
N LEU A 145 -7.22 -0.03 -6.47
CA LEU A 145 -7.38 -1.16 -5.56
C LEU A 145 -8.20 -0.71 -4.34
N ASP A 146 -9.37 -1.30 -4.10
CA ASP A 146 -10.05 -1.09 -2.83
C ASP A 146 -9.38 -1.91 -1.73
N GLY A 147 -8.64 -1.23 -0.85
CA GLY A 147 -7.87 -1.88 0.19
C GLY A 147 -8.72 -2.67 1.18
N LYS A 148 -9.96 -2.21 1.47
CA LYS A 148 -10.89 -2.92 2.36
C LYS A 148 -11.42 -4.18 1.71
N ALA A 149 -11.86 -4.10 0.46
CA ALA A 149 -12.35 -5.24 -0.31
C ALA A 149 -11.24 -6.27 -0.54
N TYR A 150 -10.01 -5.80 -0.84
CA TYR A 150 -8.83 -6.63 -0.98
C TYR A 150 -8.55 -7.46 0.27
N LEU A 151 -8.43 -6.81 1.44
CA LEU A 151 -8.18 -7.54 2.70
C LEU A 151 -9.30 -8.54 3.02
N SER A 152 -10.56 -8.17 2.78
CA SER A 152 -11.69 -9.05 3.00
C SER A 152 -11.67 -10.29 2.08
N SER A 153 -11.33 -10.11 0.79
CA SER A 153 -11.20 -11.20 -0.18
C SER A 153 -10.08 -12.15 0.21
N LEU A 154 -8.89 -11.62 0.49
CA LEU A 154 -7.73 -12.44 0.81
C LEU A 154 -7.87 -13.15 2.18
N LYS A 155 -8.51 -12.51 3.18
CA LYS A 155 -8.80 -13.16 4.46
C LYS A 155 -9.66 -14.42 4.25
N LYS A 156 -10.71 -14.33 3.44
CA LYS A 156 -11.57 -15.48 3.11
C LYS A 156 -10.79 -16.60 2.39
N GLN A 157 -9.90 -16.24 1.49
CA GLN A 157 -9.08 -17.23 0.76
C GLN A 157 -8.07 -17.91 1.68
N ALA A 158 -7.35 -17.16 2.50
CA ALA A 158 -6.40 -17.69 3.47
C ALA A 158 -7.08 -18.62 4.48
N GLN A 159 -8.28 -18.25 4.99
CA GLN A 159 -9.06 -19.10 5.87
C GLN A 159 -9.45 -20.45 5.23
N LYS A 160 -9.84 -20.44 3.95
CA LYS A 160 -10.13 -21.67 3.19
C LYS A 160 -8.90 -22.58 3.04
N ARG A 161 -7.72 -22.01 3.09
CA ARG A 161 -6.42 -22.73 3.03
C ARG A 161 -5.93 -23.17 4.41
N GLY A 162 -6.68 -22.91 5.49
CA GLY A 162 -6.33 -23.31 6.84
C GLY A 162 -5.55 -22.30 7.68
N VAL A 163 -5.31 -21.07 7.16
CA VAL A 163 -4.65 -20.01 7.94
C VAL A 163 -5.53 -19.62 9.14
N GLN A 164 -4.94 -19.59 10.32
CA GLN A 164 -5.61 -19.20 11.56
C GLN A 164 -5.50 -17.67 11.75
N PHE A 165 -6.63 -17.04 12.11
CA PHE A 165 -6.68 -15.59 12.32
C PHE A 165 -7.04 -15.25 13.75
N TYR A 166 -6.25 -14.41 14.38
CA TYR A 166 -6.47 -13.87 15.72
C TYR A 166 -6.71 -12.36 15.60
N SER A 167 -7.91 -11.90 15.97
CA SER A 167 -8.29 -10.47 15.92
C SER A 167 -7.78 -9.74 17.16
N GLU A 168 -6.49 -9.84 17.43
CA GLU A 168 -5.83 -9.46 18.67
C GLU A 168 -4.48 -8.81 18.38
N ARG A 169 -4.06 -7.94 19.29
CA ARG A 169 -2.70 -7.43 19.30
C ARG A 169 -1.77 -8.47 19.92
N ALA A 170 -0.68 -8.77 19.25
CA ALA A 170 0.34 -9.68 19.73
C ALA A 170 1.64 -8.93 20.07
N THR A 171 2.35 -9.43 21.08
CA THR A 171 3.73 -9.09 21.40
C THR A 171 4.63 -10.28 21.16
N ILE A 172 5.94 -10.07 21.12
CA ILE A 172 6.91 -11.10 20.80
C ILE A 172 7.99 -11.22 21.86
N ALA A 173 8.51 -12.41 22.01
CA ALA A 173 9.72 -12.67 22.80
C ALA A 173 10.55 -13.76 22.11
N ARG A 174 11.83 -13.81 22.45
CA ARG A 174 12.72 -14.88 21.98
C ARG A 174 12.75 -16.03 22.99
N ALA A 175 12.68 -17.26 22.51
CA ALA A 175 12.79 -18.47 23.31
C ALA A 175 13.82 -19.41 22.68
N LEU A 176 15.09 -19.29 23.08
CA LEU A 176 16.22 -20.03 22.52
C LEU A 176 16.34 -19.79 20.99
N ASP A 177 16.06 -20.80 20.20
CA ASP A 177 16.09 -20.79 18.72
C ASP A 177 14.71 -20.52 18.06
N LYS A 178 13.67 -20.33 18.87
CA LYS A 178 12.29 -20.10 18.43
C LYS A 178 11.75 -18.74 18.89
N TRP A 179 10.55 -18.42 18.43
CA TRP A 179 9.82 -17.21 18.78
C TRP A 179 8.60 -17.52 19.64
N GLN A 180 8.31 -16.67 20.58
CA GLN A 180 7.06 -16.65 21.31
C GLN A 180 6.20 -15.49 20.80
N VAL A 181 4.97 -15.80 20.45
CA VAL A 181 3.91 -14.83 20.16
C VAL A 181 2.95 -14.85 21.32
N ILE A 182 2.77 -13.70 21.97
CA ILE A 182 1.99 -13.57 23.21
C ILE A 182 0.77 -12.70 22.89
N HIS A 183 -0.41 -13.27 23.07
CA HIS A 183 -1.70 -12.62 22.81
C HIS A 183 -2.74 -13.08 23.84
N GLU A 184 -3.58 -12.17 24.37
CA GLU A 184 -4.61 -12.42 25.38
C GLU A 184 -4.24 -13.41 26.52
N GLY A 185 -2.96 -13.35 26.95
CA GLY A 185 -2.44 -14.24 28.00
C GLY A 185 -2.04 -15.65 27.53
N VAL A 186 -2.18 -15.95 26.25
CA VAL A 186 -1.70 -17.18 25.61
C VAL A 186 -0.32 -16.94 25.02
N THR A 187 0.54 -17.94 25.12
CA THR A 187 1.86 -17.92 24.48
C THR A 187 1.95 -19.06 23.47
N GLU A 188 2.09 -18.69 22.20
CA GLU A 188 2.38 -19.64 21.12
C GLU A 188 3.87 -19.66 20.80
N VAL A 189 4.44 -20.86 20.62
CA VAL A 189 5.82 -21.03 20.15
C VAL A 189 5.80 -21.35 18.68
N VAL A 190 6.53 -20.54 17.89
CA VAL A 190 6.61 -20.67 16.45
C VAL A 190 8.06 -20.79 15.98
N ASP A 191 8.26 -21.42 14.82
CA ASP A 191 9.58 -21.63 14.22
C ASP A 191 10.03 -20.36 13.48
N ASP A 192 9.12 -19.74 12.73
CA ASP A 192 9.39 -18.57 11.91
C ASP A 192 8.41 -17.43 12.26
N LEU A 193 8.86 -16.18 12.14
CA LEU A 193 8.09 -14.99 12.48
C LEU A 193 8.22 -13.92 11.40
N VAL A 194 7.10 -13.32 10.98
CA VAL A 194 7.09 -12.19 10.05
C VAL A 194 6.35 -11.00 10.66
N LEU A 195 7.05 -9.87 10.75
CA LEU A 195 6.53 -8.63 11.31
C LEU A 195 6.20 -7.63 10.20
N CYS A 196 4.92 -7.35 9.99
CA CYS A 196 4.44 -6.34 9.04
C CYS A 196 3.28 -5.49 9.61
N PRO A 197 3.41 -5.02 10.89
CA PRO A 197 2.36 -4.30 11.60
C PRO A 197 2.36 -2.78 11.27
N GLY A 198 2.93 -2.38 10.12
CA GLY A 198 3.08 -0.98 9.78
C GLY A 198 3.99 -0.23 10.75
N PRO A 199 3.55 0.93 11.31
CA PRO A 199 4.41 1.71 12.21
C PRO A 199 4.62 1.06 13.59
N ALA A 200 3.78 0.10 13.99
CA ALA A 200 3.98 -0.65 15.24
C ALA A 200 5.18 -1.62 15.19
N LEU A 201 5.84 -1.76 14.04
CA LEU A 201 7.09 -2.52 13.93
C LEU A 201 8.15 -2.04 14.91
N LYS A 202 8.18 -0.74 15.22
CA LYS A 202 9.13 -0.15 16.15
C LYS A 202 9.05 -0.81 17.54
N GLU A 203 7.84 -0.87 18.09
CA GLU A 203 7.62 -1.46 19.42
C GLU A 203 8.00 -2.95 19.47
N LEU A 204 7.69 -3.70 18.41
CA LEU A 204 7.98 -5.14 18.36
C LEU A 204 9.49 -5.41 18.24
N LEU A 205 10.21 -4.70 17.40
CA LEU A 205 11.66 -4.91 17.26
C LEU A 205 12.44 -4.39 18.47
N GLU A 206 12.02 -3.27 19.08
CA GLU A 206 12.64 -2.77 20.31
C GLU A 206 12.49 -3.76 21.47
N SER A 207 11.40 -4.53 21.56
CA SER A 207 11.21 -5.55 22.59
C SER A 207 12.22 -6.70 22.53
N ILE A 208 12.90 -6.86 21.41
CA ILE A 208 13.96 -7.87 21.21
C ILE A 208 15.36 -7.24 21.02
N GLY A 209 15.54 -5.98 21.43
CA GLY A 209 16.82 -5.28 21.38
C GLY A 209 17.23 -4.76 19.99
N THR A 210 16.28 -4.57 19.08
CA THR A 210 16.54 -4.02 17.74
C THR A 210 15.84 -2.69 17.57
N GLN A 211 16.60 -1.60 17.52
CA GLN A 211 16.07 -0.29 17.19
C GLN A 211 15.76 -0.20 15.70
N VAL A 212 14.70 0.52 15.33
CA VAL A 212 14.28 0.64 13.95
C VAL A 212 13.83 2.07 13.59
N ASP A 213 14.20 2.51 12.39
CA ASP A 213 13.82 3.81 11.84
C ASP A 213 12.43 3.74 11.19
N VAL A 214 11.39 3.79 12.03
CA VAL A 214 9.98 3.87 11.59
C VAL A 214 9.25 4.93 12.39
N LYS A 215 8.50 5.76 11.67
CA LYS A 215 7.62 6.80 12.23
C LYS A 215 6.20 6.65 11.69
N PRO A 216 5.19 6.87 12.53
CA PRO A 216 3.81 6.93 12.09
C PRO A 216 3.51 8.27 11.38
N GLN A 217 2.63 8.23 10.38
CA GLN A 217 2.08 9.42 9.73
C GLN A 217 0.58 9.20 9.51
N LYS A 218 -0.24 10.08 10.05
CA LYS A 218 -1.68 10.09 9.81
C LYS A 218 -1.98 10.51 8.38
N GLY A 219 -2.99 9.93 7.80
CA GLY A 219 -3.56 10.34 6.52
C GLY A 219 -5.06 10.25 6.54
N GLN A 220 -5.71 11.29 6.02
CA GLN A 220 -7.16 11.39 5.92
C GLN A 220 -7.59 11.49 4.46
N LEU A 221 -8.70 10.83 4.13
CA LEU A 221 -9.39 10.93 2.86
C LEU A 221 -10.88 11.16 3.12
N LEU A 222 -11.54 11.77 2.14
CA LEU A 222 -12.99 11.88 2.11
C LEU A 222 -13.54 10.84 1.13
N SER A 223 -14.56 10.13 1.52
CA SER A 223 -15.27 9.15 0.69
C SER A 223 -16.70 9.61 0.50
N PHE A 224 -17.03 10.05 -0.70
CA PHE A 224 -18.37 10.49 -1.10
C PHE A 224 -19.15 9.32 -1.69
N GLN A 225 -20.44 9.28 -1.39
CA GLN A 225 -21.37 8.37 -2.05
C GLN A 225 -22.29 9.20 -2.96
N THR A 226 -22.12 9.04 -4.25
CA THR A 226 -22.82 9.82 -5.27
C THR A 226 -23.79 8.93 -6.08
N ASP A 227 -24.61 9.56 -6.91
CA ASP A 227 -25.48 8.91 -7.91
C ASP A 227 -24.84 8.85 -9.31
N PHE A 228 -23.55 9.19 -9.43
CA PHE A 228 -22.84 9.16 -10.72
C PHE A 228 -22.48 7.74 -11.15
N GLU A 229 -22.50 7.51 -12.46
CA GLU A 229 -22.04 6.27 -13.09
C GLU A 229 -20.49 6.25 -13.21
N THR A 230 -19.84 5.97 -12.10
CA THR A 230 -18.38 6.12 -11.95
C THR A 230 -17.55 4.94 -12.48
N LYS A 231 -18.18 3.84 -12.88
CA LYS A 231 -17.50 2.57 -13.22
C LYS A 231 -16.35 2.76 -14.24
N LYS A 232 -16.55 3.59 -15.26
CA LYS A 232 -15.56 3.79 -16.35
C LYS A 232 -14.64 4.99 -16.13
N TRP A 233 -14.75 5.68 -15.00
CA TRP A 233 -13.97 6.88 -14.76
C TRP A 233 -12.55 6.53 -14.32
N PRO A 234 -11.52 7.14 -14.93
CA PRO A 234 -10.14 6.95 -14.53
C PRO A 234 -9.82 7.67 -13.21
N VAL A 235 -8.73 7.28 -12.58
CA VAL A 235 -8.16 8.02 -11.45
C VAL A 235 -7.56 9.33 -11.96
N LEU A 236 -7.77 10.42 -11.22
CA LEU A 236 -7.23 11.74 -11.55
C LEU A 236 -6.06 12.09 -10.64
N PHE A 237 -4.89 12.36 -11.25
CA PHE A 237 -3.76 13.00 -10.58
C PHE A 237 -3.81 14.50 -10.81
N LEU A 238 -4.09 15.25 -9.75
CA LEU A 238 -4.14 16.71 -9.77
C LEU A 238 -2.81 17.33 -9.32
N GLU A 239 -2.67 18.64 -9.50
CA GLU A 239 -1.64 19.41 -8.82
C GLU A 239 -2.21 19.94 -7.52
N GLY A 240 -1.57 19.60 -6.39
CA GLY A 240 -2.01 20.10 -5.08
C GLY A 240 -2.22 19.01 -4.05
N ALA A 241 -3.14 19.26 -3.13
CA ALA A 241 -3.31 18.49 -1.91
C ALA A 241 -4.11 17.18 -2.09
N ALA A 242 -4.89 17.06 -3.17
CA ALA A 242 -5.81 15.93 -3.34
C ALA A 242 -5.84 15.41 -4.78
N ASP A 243 -5.99 14.11 -4.91
CA ASP A 243 -6.36 13.41 -6.13
C ASP A 243 -7.83 12.99 -6.05
N ILE A 244 -8.47 12.66 -7.19
CA ILE A 244 -9.84 12.15 -7.25
C ILE A 244 -9.82 10.71 -7.70
N ILE A 245 -10.35 9.83 -6.88
CA ILE A 245 -10.32 8.39 -7.12
C ILE A 245 -11.76 7.85 -7.17
N PRO A 246 -12.34 7.71 -8.36
CA PRO A 246 -13.64 7.06 -8.49
C PRO A 246 -13.52 5.55 -8.27
N PHE A 247 -14.46 4.99 -7.54
CA PHE A 247 -14.71 3.55 -7.45
C PHE A 247 -16.05 3.22 -8.09
N GLN A 248 -16.42 1.95 -8.14
CA GLN A 248 -17.70 1.53 -8.66
C GLN A 248 -18.86 2.04 -7.78
N HIS A 249 -20.09 1.97 -8.30
CA HIS A 249 -21.32 2.30 -7.58
C HIS A 249 -21.39 3.74 -7.03
N GLY A 250 -20.83 4.70 -7.73
CA GLY A 250 -20.89 6.12 -7.36
C GLY A 250 -19.97 6.54 -6.22
N GLN A 251 -19.10 5.66 -5.74
CA GLN A 251 -18.14 6.03 -4.70
C GLN A 251 -16.98 6.84 -5.30
N ILE A 252 -16.66 7.99 -4.68
CA ILE A 252 -15.54 8.85 -5.09
C ILE A 252 -14.73 9.21 -3.84
N LEU A 253 -13.41 8.96 -3.89
CA LEU A 253 -12.50 9.40 -2.84
C LEU A 253 -11.79 10.68 -3.25
N LEU A 254 -11.58 11.57 -2.27
CA LEU A 254 -10.65 12.68 -2.36
C LEU A 254 -9.52 12.47 -1.35
N GLY A 255 -8.28 12.53 -1.76
CA GLY A 255 -7.18 12.29 -0.83
C GLY A 255 -5.79 12.36 -1.43
N ALA A 256 -4.81 12.42 -0.58
CA ALA A 256 -4.91 12.26 0.87
C ALA A 256 -4.03 13.30 1.61
N THR A 257 -4.37 13.61 2.85
CA THR A 257 -3.51 14.42 3.72
C THR A 257 -2.24 13.68 4.14
N HIS A 258 -1.25 14.43 4.63
CA HIS A 258 0.02 13.93 5.16
C HIS A 258 0.33 14.69 6.46
N GLU A 259 0.00 14.06 7.62
CA GLU A 259 0.07 14.69 8.93
C GLU A 259 1.14 13.98 9.78
N ASN A 260 2.33 14.58 9.85
CA ASN A 260 3.49 13.94 10.48
C ASN A 260 3.46 13.97 12.01
N GLU A 261 2.89 15.05 12.58
CA GLU A 261 2.93 15.29 14.03
C GLU A 261 1.85 14.49 14.80
N GLU A 262 0.81 14.04 14.09
CA GLU A 262 -0.35 13.39 14.70
C GLU A 262 -0.37 11.86 14.59
N GLY A 263 0.65 11.29 14.05
CA GLY A 263 0.91 9.88 13.75
C GLY A 263 -0.14 8.82 14.12
N TRP A 264 -0.43 8.65 15.41
CA TRP A 264 -1.38 7.67 15.93
C TRP A 264 -2.79 8.21 16.20
N ASP A 265 -2.98 9.53 16.13
CA ASP A 265 -4.30 10.12 16.29
C ASP A 265 -5.18 9.86 15.06
N LEU A 266 -6.30 9.19 15.23
CA LEU A 266 -7.28 8.92 14.18
C LEU A 266 -8.48 9.87 14.22
N SER A 267 -8.42 10.95 14.97
CA SER A 267 -9.46 11.99 14.97
C SER A 267 -9.61 12.58 13.57
N LYS A 268 -10.83 12.93 13.20
CA LYS A 268 -11.14 13.61 11.95
C LYS A 268 -10.94 15.11 12.16
N SER A 269 -10.42 15.80 11.15
CA SER A 269 -10.23 17.24 11.25
C SER A 269 -10.99 18.01 10.17
N GLN A 270 -11.49 19.18 10.53
CA GLN A 270 -12.17 20.09 9.59
C GLN A 270 -11.17 20.65 8.57
N GLU A 271 -9.93 20.88 8.99
CA GLU A 271 -8.83 21.34 8.14
C GLU A 271 -8.54 20.34 7.00
N ALA A 272 -8.61 19.03 7.29
CA ALA A 272 -8.47 18.01 6.27
C ALA A 272 -9.60 18.08 5.24
N PHE A 273 -10.85 18.27 5.69
CA PHE A 273 -11.99 18.44 4.78
C PHE A 273 -11.78 19.67 3.88
N GLU A 274 -11.46 20.81 4.45
CA GLU A 274 -11.26 22.06 3.73
C GLU A 274 -10.11 21.95 2.72
N SER A 275 -8.97 21.44 3.15
CA SER A 275 -7.80 21.26 2.28
C SER A 275 -8.08 20.32 1.09
N LEU A 276 -8.72 19.18 1.33
CA LEU A 276 -9.02 18.22 0.29
C LEU A 276 -10.09 18.73 -0.69
N THR A 277 -11.14 19.36 -0.19
CA THR A 277 -12.20 19.90 -1.05
C THR A 277 -11.74 21.12 -1.83
N GLU A 278 -10.99 22.04 -1.21
CA GLU A 278 -10.44 23.20 -1.91
C GLU A 278 -9.45 22.79 -2.98
N GLY A 279 -8.63 21.76 -2.71
CA GLY A 279 -7.66 21.21 -3.67
C GLY A 279 -8.28 20.73 -4.99
N VAL A 280 -9.56 20.33 -4.99
CA VAL A 280 -10.23 19.82 -6.19
C VAL A 280 -11.16 20.84 -6.87
N LYS A 281 -11.65 21.87 -6.18
CA LYS A 281 -12.62 22.85 -6.71
C LYS A 281 -12.18 23.53 -8.00
N SER A 282 -10.89 23.84 -8.13
CA SER A 282 -10.35 24.50 -9.32
C SER A 282 -10.44 23.65 -10.58
N TYR A 283 -10.58 22.34 -10.42
CA TYR A 283 -10.65 21.34 -11.51
C TYR A 283 -12.07 20.98 -11.90
N LEU A 284 -13.02 21.08 -10.96
CA LEU A 284 -14.42 20.68 -11.16
C LEU A 284 -15.22 21.77 -11.89
N SER A 285 -16.13 21.36 -12.78
CA SER A 285 -17.06 22.25 -13.50
C SER A 285 -18.08 22.89 -12.56
N ASP A 286 -18.47 22.16 -11.50
CA ASP A 286 -19.32 22.63 -10.41
C ASP A 286 -18.90 21.97 -9.09
N THR A 287 -19.54 22.35 -7.99
CA THR A 287 -19.22 21.83 -6.64
C THR A 287 -20.13 20.69 -6.18
N LYS A 288 -21.00 20.16 -7.04
CA LYS A 288 -21.99 19.14 -6.65
C LYS A 288 -21.38 17.92 -5.97
N LEU A 289 -20.17 17.50 -6.38
CA LEU A 289 -19.47 16.39 -5.72
C LEU A 289 -19.33 16.62 -4.21
N ILE A 290 -19.08 17.86 -3.78
CA ILE A 290 -18.80 18.19 -2.37
C ILE A 290 -20.10 18.25 -1.55
N ASP A 291 -21.24 18.36 -2.19
CA ASP A 291 -22.55 18.42 -1.55
C ASP A 291 -23.13 17.03 -1.22
N PHE A 292 -22.54 15.96 -1.78
CA PHE A 292 -22.96 14.60 -1.48
C PHE A 292 -22.58 14.15 -0.06
N PRO A 293 -23.31 13.19 0.52
CA PRO A 293 -22.94 12.58 1.79
C PRO A 293 -21.55 11.96 1.74
N TYR A 294 -20.75 12.19 2.78
CA TYR A 294 -19.40 11.69 2.86
C TYR A 294 -19.06 11.14 4.24
N HIS A 295 -17.99 10.36 4.26
CA HIS A 295 -17.34 9.93 5.50
C HIS A 295 -15.81 10.01 5.35
N TYR A 296 -15.13 10.16 6.48
CA TYR A 296 -13.66 10.12 6.50
C TYR A 296 -13.16 8.67 6.47
N ARG A 297 -12.06 8.46 5.77
CA ARG A 297 -11.17 7.32 5.95
C ARG A 297 -9.89 7.84 6.59
N VAL A 298 -9.54 7.32 7.76
CA VAL A 298 -8.34 7.74 8.50
C VAL A 298 -7.49 6.53 8.78
N GLY A 299 -6.18 6.64 8.56
CA GLY A 299 -5.25 5.55 8.81
C GLY A 299 -3.84 6.05 9.05
N THR A 300 -3.00 5.17 9.61
CA THR A 300 -1.63 5.49 9.96
C THR A 300 -0.65 4.80 9.02
N ARG A 301 0.09 5.58 8.23
CA ARG A 301 1.18 5.10 7.39
C ARG A 301 2.45 4.93 8.21
N ALA A 302 3.34 4.07 7.74
CA ALA A 302 4.70 3.92 8.26
C ALA A 302 5.69 4.59 7.31
N TYR A 303 6.61 5.41 7.83
CA TYR A 303 7.70 6.04 7.10
C TYR A 303 9.03 5.84 7.80
N SER A 304 10.10 5.66 7.02
CA SER A 304 11.49 5.83 7.47
C SER A 304 11.94 7.28 7.30
N SER A 305 13.03 7.67 7.93
CA SER A 305 13.55 9.05 7.85
C SER A 305 13.91 9.48 6.42
N ASP A 306 14.23 8.54 5.52
CA ASP A 306 14.51 8.81 4.11
C ASP A 306 13.34 8.47 3.15
N PHE A 307 12.16 8.19 3.71
CA PHE A 307 10.94 7.84 2.96
C PHE A 307 11.08 6.62 2.05
N SER A 308 11.95 5.69 2.41
CA SER A 308 12.17 4.44 1.67
C SER A 308 11.60 3.24 2.42
N PRO A 309 10.92 2.31 1.74
CA PRO A 309 10.54 1.05 2.36
C PRO A 309 11.78 0.20 2.66
N PHE A 310 11.66 -0.66 3.67
CA PHE A 310 12.64 -1.68 3.96
C PHE A 310 11.96 -2.99 4.36
N PHE A 311 12.55 -4.11 3.97
CA PHE A 311 11.98 -5.43 4.15
C PHE A 311 13.04 -6.53 3.98
N GLY A 312 12.81 -7.67 4.60
CA GLY A 312 13.68 -8.85 4.47
C GLY A 312 13.94 -9.55 5.79
N PRO A 313 14.80 -10.58 5.78
CA PRO A 313 15.22 -11.27 6.99
C PRO A 313 16.03 -10.35 7.91
N HIS A 314 15.89 -10.59 9.22
CA HIS A 314 16.71 -9.94 10.23
C HIS A 314 18.17 -10.42 10.08
N PRO A 315 19.18 -9.53 10.13
CA PRO A 315 20.58 -9.93 9.91
C PRO A 315 21.12 -11.04 10.83
N ASP A 316 20.64 -11.08 12.08
CA ASP A 316 21.09 -12.05 13.07
C ASP A 316 20.13 -13.23 13.24
N PHE A 317 18.91 -13.15 12.71
CA PHE A 317 17.87 -14.17 12.91
C PHE A 317 17.18 -14.51 11.59
N SER A 318 17.65 -15.53 10.89
CA SER A 318 17.09 -15.95 9.60
C SER A 318 15.62 -16.44 9.68
N SER A 319 15.16 -16.81 10.88
CA SER A 319 13.76 -17.18 11.15
C SER A 319 12.86 -15.97 11.44
N LEU A 320 13.39 -14.74 11.44
CA LEU A 320 12.65 -13.49 11.58
C LEU A 320 12.78 -12.66 10.31
N ALA A 321 11.65 -12.27 9.73
CA ALA A 321 11.62 -11.28 8.67
C ALA A 321 10.66 -10.14 9.02
N PHE A 322 10.83 -9.00 8.40
CA PHE A 322 9.96 -7.85 8.61
C PHE A 322 9.84 -6.97 7.38
N ALA A 323 8.81 -6.16 7.33
CA ALA A 323 8.61 -5.15 6.30
C ALA A 323 7.84 -3.95 6.84
N SER A 324 8.30 -2.73 6.54
CA SER A 324 7.65 -1.49 6.95
C SER A 324 8.06 -0.30 6.08
N ALA A 325 7.65 0.90 6.49
CA ALA A 325 7.99 2.19 5.89
C ALA A 325 7.54 2.35 4.42
N LEU A 326 6.46 1.69 4.00
CA LEU A 326 5.96 1.75 2.62
C LEU A 326 5.35 3.11 2.26
N GLY A 327 5.03 3.94 3.24
CA GLY A 327 4.48 5.27 3.04
C GLY A 327 3.21 5.27 2.20
N SER A 328 3.14 6.22 1.26
CA SER A 328 1.99 6.35 0.33
C SER A 328 1.98 5.32 -0.80
N SER A 329 3.06 4.54 -0.99
CA SER A 329 3.16 3.54 -2.06
C SER A 329 2.78 2.12 -1.63
N GLY A 330 2.30 1.95 -0.40
CA GLY A 330 2.08 0.65 0.21
C GLY A 330 1.18 -0.29 -0.58
N LEU A 331 0.11 0.21 -1.19
CA LEU A 331 -0.75 -0.64 -2.01
C LEU A 331 -0.07 -1.12 -3.29
N THR A 332 0.80 -0.30 -3.89
CA THR A 332 1.55 -0.67 -5.10
C THR A 332 2.67 -1.65 -4.78
N THR A 333 3.43 -1.39 -3.70
CA THR A 333 4.68 -2.13 -3.40
C THR A 333 4.47 -3.32 -2.46
N GLY A 334 3.49 -3.22 -1.55
CA GLY A 334 3.27 -4.20 -0.48
C GLY A 334 2.98 -5.62 -0.95
N PRO A 335 2.11 -5.84 -1.94
CA PRO A 335 1.85 -7.18 -2.47
C PRO A 335 3.10 -7.86 -3.04
N TYR A 336 3.94 -7.12 -3.75
CA TYR A 336 5.17 -7.64 -4.32
C TYR A 336 6.22 -7.95 -3.23
N ILE A 337 6.35 -7.08 -2.23
CA ILE A 337 7.19 -7.35 -1.04
C ILE A 337 6.73 -8.63 -0.35
N ALA A 338 5.42 -8.79 -0.14
CA ALA A 338 4.87 -9.99 0.48
C ALA A 338 5.18 -11.27 -0.31
N TYR A 339 5.08 -11.18 -1.64
CA TYR A 339 5.46 -12.28 -2.52
C TYR A 339 6.95 -12.64 -2.39
N LEU A 340 7.84 -11.65 -2.37
CA LEU A 340 9.28 -11.87 -2.18
C LEU A 340 9.57 -12.54 -0.82
N LEU A 341 8.91 -12.10 0.26
CA LEU A 341 9.03 -12.71 1.58
C LEU A 341 8.48 -14.15 1.59
N ALA A 342 7.37 -14.40 0.88
CA ALA A 342 6.85 -15.77 0.74
C ALA A 342 7.85 -16.67 0.01
N GLN A 343 8.49 -16.18 -1.05
CA GLN A 343 9.53 -16.95 -1.75
C GLN A 343 10.71 -17.29 -0.83
N TYR A 344 11.12 -16.37 0.01
CA TYR A 344 12.21 -16.61 0.99
C TYR A 344 11.88 -17.76 1.95
N PHE A 345 10.66 -17.83 2.49
CA PHE A 345 10.26 -18.91 3.40
C PHE A 345 9.93 -20.22 2.67
N ASN A 346 9.25 -20.13 1.53
CA ASN A 346 8.88 -21.32 0.75
C ASN A 346 10.09 -22.02 0.14
N HIS A 347 11.17 -21.29 -0.13
CA HIS A 347 12.36 -21.76 -0.85
C HIS A 347 13.65 -21.40 -0.10
N PRO A 348 13.92 -22.06 1.03
CA PRO A 348 15.08 -21.75 1.88
C PRO A 348 16.43 -21.99 1.18
N GLU A 349 16.44 -22.67 0.06
CA GLU A 349 17.60 -22.87 -0.82
C GLU A 349 17.97 -21.62 -1.63
N ILE A 350 17.05 -20.65 -1.75
CA ILE A 350 17.29 -19.41 -2.49
C ILE A 350 17.81 -18.34 -1.52
N SER A 351 18.97 -17.76 -1.82
CA SER A 351 19.52 -16.66 -1.03
C SER A 351 18.68 -15.40 -1.19
N TRP A 352 18.46 -14.68 -0.08
CA TRP A 352 17.77 -13.40 -0.10
C TRP A 352 18.61 -12.31 -0.78
N ASP A 353 18.04 -11.65 -1.79
CA ASP A 353 18.60 -10.43 -2.38
C ASP A 353 17.49 -9.42 -2.67
N SER A 354 17.56 -8.26 -2.04
CA SER A 354 16.67 -7.11 -2.24
C SER A 354 17.43 -5.85 -2.68
N SER A 355 18.68 -6.00 -3.10
CA SER A 355 19.58 -4.88 -3.43
C SER A 355 19.07 -3.96 -4.54
N ASN A 356 18.22 -4.46 -5.43
CA ASN A 356 17.57 -3.69 -6.49
C ASN A 356 16.44 -2.79 -5.98
N TYR A 357 15.87 -3.08 -4.80
CA TYR A 357 14.64 -2.47 -4.32
C TYR A 357 14.83 -1.56 -3.11
N GLN A 358 15.88 -1.76 -2.34
CA GLN A 358 16.15 -1.01 -1.12
C GLN A 358 17.65 -0.83 -0.86
N LYS A 359 17.97 0.07 0.05
CA LYS A 359 19.31 0.14 0.65
C LYS A 359 19.54 -1.07 1.56
N ASP A 360 20.79 -1.27 2.00
CA ASP A 360 21.08 -2.28 3.02
C ASP A 360 20.17 -2.06 4.24
N ILE A 361 19.57 -3.14 4.72
CA ILE A 361 18.61 -3.12 5.83
C ILE A 361 19.24 -2.55 7.12
N LYS A 362 20.53 -2.66 7.27
CA LYS A 362 21.31 -2.07 8.37
C LYS A 362 21.28 -0.55 8.42
N ASN A 363 20.81 0.12 7.36
CA ASN A 363 20.56 1.57 7.41
C ASN A 363 19.29 1.92 8.18
N TYR A 364 18.39 0.96 8.41
CA TYR A 364 17.10 1.18 9.04
C TYR A 364 16.97 0.52 10.40
N ILE A 365 17.87 -0.40 10.72
CA ILE A 365 17.88 -1.09 12.02
C ILE A 365 19.25 -0.96 12.68
N ASN A 366 19.24 -0.87 14.00
CA ASN A 366 20.45 -0.91 14.85
C ASN A 366 20.25 -1.94 15.95
N ILE A 367 21.12 -2.94 15.98
CA ILE A 367 21.06 -4.02 16.95
C ILE A 367 21.89 -3.59 18.15
N GLU A 368 21.25 -3.43 19.30
CA GLU A 368 21.96 -3.19 20.55
C GLU A 368 22.81 -4.42 20.88
N LYS A 369 24.12 -4.25 20.84
CA LYS A 369 25.01 -5.27 21.39
C LYS A 369 24.77 -5.31 22.90
N THR A 370 23.98 -6.29 23.36
CA THR A 370 23.91 -6.61 24.77
C THR A 370 25.35 -6.89 25.22
N GLY A 371 25.94 -5.97 25.98
CA GLY A 371 27.25 -6.16 26.56
C GLY A 371 27.23 -7.47 27.37
N ASN A 372 28.20 -8.32 27.11
CA ASN A 372 28.48 -9.52 27.87
C ASN A 372 28.78 -9.16 29.33
#